data_9a94ccd18d0729c743af531690983d19
#
_entry.id   9a94ccd18d0729c743af531690983d19
#
_cell.length_a   1.000
_cell.length_b   1.000
_cell.length_c   1.000
_cell.angle_alpha   90.00
_cell.angle_beta   90.00
_cell.angle_gamma   90.00
#
_symmetry.space_group_name_H-M   'P 1'
#
loop_
_entity.id
_entity.type
_entity.pdbx_description
1 polymer ?
#
loop_
_entity_poly.entity_id
_entity_poly.type
_entity_poly.pdbx_seq_one_letter_code
_entity_poly.pdbx_strand_id
1 'polypeptide(L)'
;MPIGTAFHERTFPLCQSLNYREWSGYYTVSVYEVHHEHEYNAIRNAAALIDISPLYKYLITGKDATRLVNRVITRDINKVKVGQVIYCCWCDEEGKVIDDGTISRLEENVYRWTAADPSLRWFRQNGLNMDVQVED
;
A
#
# COMPACT_ATOMS: atom_id res chain seq x y z
N MET A 1 19.39 4.02 8.50
CA MET A 1 18.83 5.37 8.79
C MET A 1 17.70 5.61 7.82
N PRO A 2 16.54 6.12 8.27
CA PRO A 2 15.47 6.51 7.36
C PRO A 2 15.92 7.60 6.38
N ILE A 3 15.28 7.67 5.23
CA ILE A 3 15.52 8.68 4.20
C ILE A 3 14.27 9.54 3.99
N GLY A 4 14.40 10.69 3.33
CA GLY A 4 13.23 11.48 2.93
C GLY A 4 12.42 10.79 1.84
N THR A 5 11.08 10.94 1.86
CA THR A 5 10.24 10.53 0.74
C THR A 5 10.50 11.43 -0.48
N ALA A 6 9.95 11.09 -1.65
CA ALA A 6 10.02 11.95 -2.84
C ALA A 6 9.39 13.35 -2.62
N PHE A 7 8.54 13.50 -1.59
CA PHE A 7 7.91 14.76 -1.25
C PHE A 7 8.62 15.51 -0.11
N HIS A 8 9.64 14.91 0.51
CA HIS A 8 10.27 15.44 1.73
C HIS A 8 10.71 16.88 1.60
N GLU A 9 11.40 17.24 0.52
CA GLU A 9 11.88 18.62 0.30
C GLU A 9 10.74 19.64 0.21
N ARG A 10 9.56 19.21 -0.21
CA ARG A 10 8.36 20.06 -0.32
C ARG A 10 7.57 20.12 0.98
N THR A 11 7.58 19.05 1.75
CA THR A 11 6.80 18.94 3.00
C THR A 11 7.61 19.46 4.21
N PHE A 12 8.94 19.36 4.16
CA PHE A 12 9.81 19.80 5.24
C PHE A 12 9.58 21.28 5.66
N PRO A 13 9.52 22.26 4.73
CA PRO A 13 9.28 23.66 5.10
C PRO A 13 7.89 23.90 5.74
N LEU A 14 6.96 22.98 5.56
CA LEU A 14 5.60 23.07 6.12
C LEU A 14 5.51 22.46 7.52
N CYS A 15 6.50 21.68 7.93
CA CYS A 15 6.50 20.97 9.20
C CYS A 15 7.00 21.87 10.33
N GLN A 16 6.12 22.63 10.95
CA GLN A 16 6.45 23.54 12.06
C GLN A 16 6.86 22.80 13.33
N SER A 17 6.25 21.63 13.57
CA SER A 17 6.54 20.81 14.75
C SER A 17 7.92 20.17 14.73
N LEU A 18 8.50 19.95 13.55
CA LEU A 18 9.68 19.12 13.32
C LEU A 18 9.56 17.70 13.90
N ASN A 19 8.33 17.24 14.10
CA ASN A 19 8.02 15.94 14.68
C ASN A 19 7.90 14.89 13.57
N TYR A 20 8.93 14.07 13.43
CA TYR A 20 9.03 13.00 12.46
C TYR A 20 9.01 11.64 13.15
N ARG A 21 8.50 10.65 12.43
CA ARG A 21 8.63 9.22 12.76
C ARG A 21 9.23 8.47 11.58
N GLU A 22 9.72 7.28 11.84
CA GLU A 22 10.10 6.35 10.80
C GLU A 22 8.88 5.54 10.37
N TRP A 23 8.71 5.36 9.05
CA TRP A 23 7.72 4.48 8.45
C TRP A 23 8.34 3.79 7.24
N SER A 24 8.55 2.47 7.33
CA SER A 24 9.14 1.63 6.27
C SER A 24 10.42 2.25 5.65
N GLY A 25 11.32 2.72 6.51
CA GLY A 25 12.60 3.30 6.09
C GLY A 25 12.54 4.77 5.68
N TYR A 26 11.41 5.43 5.79
CA TYR A 26 11.24 6.84 5.44
C TYR A 26 10.99 7.72 6.67
N TYR A 27 11.46 8.99 6.60
CA TYR A 27 10.98 10.03 7.49
C TYR A 27 9.57 10.45 7.08
N THR A 28 8.63 10.31 7.99
CA THR A 28 7.26 10.81 7.81
C THR A 28 6.89 11.78 8.89
N VAL A 29 6.15 12.83 8.54
CA VAL A 29 5.68 13.83 9.50
C VAL A 29 4.60 13.20 10.37
N SER A 30 4.77 13.27 11.70
CA SER A 30 3.76 12.83 12.66
C SER A 30 2.64 13.86 12.82
N VAL A 31 3.00 15.12 12.78
CA VAL A 31 2.10 16.28 12.83
C VAL A 31 2.80 17.49 12.22
N TYR A 32 2.14 18.25 11.37
CA TYR A 32 2.73 19.42 10.72
C TYR A 32 2.81 20.62 11.64
N GLU A 33 1.74 20.91 12.38
CA GLU A 33 1.66 22.01 13.34
C GLU A 33 2.10 21.56 14.75
N VAL A 34 2.01 22.45 15.73
CA VAL A 34 2.32 22.13 17.14
C VAL A 34 1.33 21.10 17.69
N HIS A 35 0.08 21.15 17.21
CA HIS A 35 -1.01 20.26 17.62
C HIS A 35 -1.70 19.67 16.40
N HIS A 36 -2.30 18.49 16.57
CA HIS A 36 -2.91 17.73 15.46
C HIS A 36 -4.37 18.11 15.16
N GLU A 37 -4.99 19.00 15.95
CA GLU A 37 -6.43 19.30 15.86
C GLU A 37 -6.85 19.87 14.51
N HIS A 38 -6.02 20.73 13.89
CA HIS A 38 -6.30 21.30 12.57
C HIS A 38 -6.29 20.22 11.49
N GLU A 39 -5.28 19.35 11.49
CA GLU A 39 -5.18 18.24 10.54
C GLU A 39 -6.32 17.25 10.74
N TYR A 40 -6.63 16.89 11.98
CA TYR A 40 -7.75 16.03 12.32
C TYR A 40 -9.08 16.60 11.81
N ASN A 41 -9.35 17.87 12.07
CA ASN A 41 -10.56 18.53 11.62
C ASN A 41 -10.63 18.66 10.10
N ALA A 42 -9.50 18.91 9.42
CA ALA A 42 -9.43 18.93 7.96
C ALA A 42 -9.79 17.56 7.35
N ILE A 43 -9.25 16.48 7.90
CA ILE A 43 -9.56 15.10 7.47
C ILE A 43 -11.05 14.80 7.65
N ARG A 44 -11.65 15.23 8.78
CA ARG A 44 -13.04 14.89 9.14
C ARG A 44 -14.08 15.76 8.44
N ASN A 45 -13.79 17.03 8.18
CA ASN A 45 -14.79 18.01 7.78
C ASN A 45 -14.51 18.68 6.41
N ALA A 46 -13.34 18.44 5.82
CA ALA A 46 -12.94 19.05 4.56
C ALA A 46 -12.16 18.06 3.69
N ALA A 47 -10.87 18.32 3.46
CA ALA A 47 -9.99 17.46 2.68
C ALA A 47 -8.58 17.44 3.26
N ALA A 48 -7.86 16.33 3.03
CA ALA A 48 -6.47 16.20 3.39
C ALA A 48 -5.70 15.48 2.28
N LEU A 49 -4.42 15.83 2.15
CA LEU A 49 -3.44 15.13 1.32
C LEU A 49 -2.46 14.39 2.24
N ILE A 50 -2.31 13.10 2.02
CA ILE A 50 -1.44 12.26 2.84
C ILE A 50 -0.36 11.65 1.95
N ASP A 51 0.91 11.81 2.34
CA ASP A 51 2.03 11.12 1.70
C ASP A 51 2.07 9.66 2.12
N ILE A 52 1.74 8.78 1.19
CA ILE A 52 1.76 7.32 1.36
C ILE A 52 2.94 6.66 0.63
N SER A 53 3.98 7.42 0.29
CA SER A 53 5.20 6.88 -0.34
C SER A 53 5.80 5.69 0.42
N PRO A 54 5.75 5.62 1.77
CA PRO A 54 6.30 4.50 2.51
C PRO A 54 5.61 3.16 2.30
N LEU A 55 4.35 3.13 1.83
CA LEU A 55 3.68 1.86 1.53
C LEU A 55 4.35 1.17 0.34
N TYR A 56 4.50 -0.14 0.41
CA TYR A 56 4.98 -0.97 -0.70
C TYR A 56 3.94 -1.02 -1.84
N LYS A 57 4.39 -1.00 -3.09
CA LYS A 57 3.53 -1.05 -4.28
C LYS A 57 4.05 -2.11 -5.23
N TYR A 58 3.31 -3.19 -5.35
CA TYR A 58 3.66 -4.30 -6.24
C TYR A 58 2.83 -4.24 -7.51
N LEU A 59 3.51 -4.36 -8.65
CA LEU A 59 2.85 -4.58 -9.94
C LEU A 59 2.81 -6.09 -10.21
N ILE A 60 1.62 -6.62 -10.45
CA ILE A 60 1.39 -8.03 -10.74
C ILE A 60 0.81 -8.15 -12.14
N THR A 61 1.53 -8.85 -13.02
CA THR A 61 1.20 -9.00 -14.44
C THR A 61 1.35 -10.44 -14.88
N GLY A 62 0.72 -10.81 -16.01
CA GLY A 62 0.82 -12.14 -16.60
C GLY A 62 -0.52 -12.86 -16.71
N LYS A 63 -0.56 -13.96 -17.43
CA LYS A 63 -1.81 -14.71 -17.68
C LYS A 63 -2.45 -15.24 -16.41
N ASP A 64 -1.63 -15.60 -15.42
CA ASP A 64 -2.09 -16.12 -14.13
C ASP A 64 -2.19 -15.02 -13.05
N ALA A 65 -2.07 -13.72 -13.39
CA ALA A 65 -2.10 -12.64 -12.40
C ALA A 65 -3.39 -12.66 -11.57
N THR A 66 -4.55 -12.77 -12.22
CA THR A 66 -5.83 -12.89 -11.53
C THR A 66 -5.88 -14.12 -10.60
N ARG A 67 -5.32 -15.24 -11.04
CA ARG A 67 -5.25 -16.47 -10.25
C ARG A 67 -4.37 -16.32 -9.01
N LEU A 68 -3.19 -15.69 -9.17
CA LEU A 68 -2.30 -15.41 -8.04
C LEU A 68 -2.98 -14.49 -7.02
N VAL A 69 -3.54 -13.37 -7.47
CA VAL A 69 -4.23 -12.43 -6.59
C VAL A 69 -5.35 -13.12 -5.84
N ASN A 70 -6.22 -13.88 -6.54
CA ASN A 70 -7.33 -14.58 -5.92
C ASN A 70 -6.91 -15.69 -4.94
N ARG A 71 -5.74 -16.27 -5.14
CA ARG A 71 -5.18 -17.29 -4.24
C ARG A 71 -4.75 -16.70 -2.90
N VAL A 72 -4.22 -15.48 -2.91
CA VAL A 72 -3.57 -14.89 -1.73
C VAL A 72 -4.56 -14.13 -0.86
N ILE A 73 -5.52 -13.41 -1.47
CA ILE A 73 -6.44 -12.54 -0.73
C ILE A 73 -7.64 -13.27 -0.15
N THR A 74 -8.24 -12.69 0.86
CA THR A 74 -9.45 -13.23 1.52
C THR A 74 -10.76 -12.85 0.81
N ARG A 75 -10.69 -12.12 -0.32
CA ARG A 75 -11.85 -11.71 -1.13
C ARG A 75 -11.75 -12.28 -2.53
N ASP A 76 -12.89 -12.38 -3.22
CA ASP A 76 -12.97 -12.85 -4.61
C ASP A 76 -12.61 -11.70 -5.58
N ILE A 77 -11.40 -11.75 -6.14
CA ILE A 77 -10.93 -10.74 -7.10
C ILE A 77 -11.70 -10.77 -8.43
N ASN A 78 -12.35 -11.88 -8.77
CA ASN A 78 -13.11 -11.98 -10.01
C ASN A 78 -14.34 -11.06 -10.03
N LYS A 79 -14.81 -10.64 -8.85
CA LYS A 79 -15.90 -9.66 -8.70
C LYS A 79 -15.45 -8.21 -8.87
N VAL A 80 -14.16 -7.97 -8.96
CA VAL A 80 -13.58 -6.62 -9.09
C VAL A 80 -13.39 -6.31 -10.57
N LYS A 81 -14.04 -5.26 -11.05
CA LYS A 81 -13.95 -4.80 -12.44
C LYS A 81 -12.66 -4.01 -12.68
N VAL A 82 -12.21 -3.95 -13.92
CA VAL A 82 -11.11 -3.05 -14.33
C VAL A 82 -11.47 -1.61 -13.92
N GLY A 83 -10.48 -0.91 -13.36
CA GLY A 83 -10.62 0.44 -12.80
C GLY A 83 -11.13 0.48 -11.35
N GLN A 84 -11.49 -0.65 -10.77
CA GLN A 84 -11.92 -0.71 -9.36
C GLN A 84 -10.74 -1.02 -8.42
N VAL A 85 -10.92 -0.58 -7.18
CA VAL A 85 -10.01 -0.86 -6.05
C VAL A 85 -10.80 -1.54 -4.95
N ILE A 86 -10.19 -2.54 -4.33
CA ILE A 86 -10.72 -3.17 -3.11
C ILE A 86 -9.68 -3.10 -1.99
N TYR A 87 -10.16 -3.01 -0.77
CA TYR A 87 -9.38 -3.23 0.44
C TYR A 87 -9.61 -4.65 0.94
N CYS A 88 -8.55 -5.36 1.31
CA CYS A 88 -8.62 -6.71 1.88
C CYS A 88 -7.35 -7.04 2.66
N CYS A 89 -7.42 -8.06 3.49
CA CYS A 89 -6.27 -8.70 4.10
C CYS A 89 -5.89 -9.99 3.36
N TRP A 90 -4.69 -10.48 3.68
CA TRP A 90 -4.22 -11.82 3.32
C TRP A 90 -3.64 -12.52 4.53
N CYS A 91 -3.71 -13.84 4.49
CA CYS A 91 -3.41 -14.69 5.63
C CYS A 91 -2.40 -15.78 5.23
N ASP A 92 -1.76 -16.34 6.24
CA ASP A 92 -1.00 -17.57 6.12
C ASP A 92 -1.93 -18.80 6.00
N GLU A 93 -1.33 -19.99 5.92
CA GLU A 93 -2.05 -21.27 5.81
C GLU A 93 -2.82 -21.66 7.09
N GLU A 94 -2.51 -21.02 8.21
CA GLU A 94 -3.23 -21.20 9.48
C GLU A 94 -4.39 -20.19 9.65
N GLY A 95 -4.58 -19.28 8.68
CA GLY A 95 -5.59 -18.24 8.72
C GLY A 95 -5.22 -17.00 9.55
N LYS A 96 -3.96 -16.87 9.95
CA LYS A 96 -3.46 -15.68 10.64
C LYS A 96 -3.19 -14.57 9.63
N VAL A 97 -3.61 -13.36 9.95
CA VAL A 97 -3.39 -12.19 9.08
C VAL A 97 -1.90 -11.90 9.00
N ILE A 98 -1.37 -11.88 7.77
CA ILE A 98 -0.01 -11.44 7.46
C ILE A 98 0.02 -9.93 7.34
N ASP A 99 -0.86 -9.36 6.52
CA ASP A 99 -0.95 -7.92 6.29
C ASP A 99 -2.29 -7.58 5.61
N ASP A 100 -2.55 -6.30 5.37
CA ASP A 100 -3.71 -5.79 4.69
C ASP A 100 -3.33 -4.67 3.71
N GLY A 101 -4.21 -4.36 2.78
CA GLY A 101 -3.94 -3.29 1.84
C GLY A 101 -4.98 -3.14 0.74
N THR A 102 -4.62 -2.40 -0.29
CA THR A 102 -5.49 -2.13 -1.42
C THR A 102 -5.00 -2.83 -2.68
N ILE A 103 -5.95 -3.36 -3.46
CA ILE A 103 -5.68 -3.96 -4.75
C ILE A 103 -6.48 -3.20 -5.80
N SER A 104 -5.77 -2.60 -6.74
CA SER A 104 -6.35 -1.92 -7.90
C SER A 104 -6.27 -2.86 -9.10
N ARG A 105 -7.39 -3.15 -9.75
CA ARG A 105 -7.39 -3.86 -11.04
C ARG A 105 -7.23 -2.82 -12.15
N LEU A 106 -6.00 -2.71 -12.68
CA LEU A 106 -5.66 -1.70 -13.69
C LEU A 106 -6.14 -2.13 -15.08
N GLU A 107 -5.94 -3.41 -15.42
CA GLU A 107 -6.37 -4.06 -16.65
C GLU A 107 -6.82 -5.50 -16.35
N GLU A 108 -7.18 -6.28 -17.35
CA GLU A 108 -7.72 -7.63 -17.19
C GLU A 108 -6.80 -8.53 -16.32
N ASN A 109 -5.48 -8.50 -16.58
CA ASN A 109 -4.48 -9.29 -15.87
C ASN A 109 -3.34 -8.40 -15.32
N VAL A 110 -3.67 -7.15 -14.96
CA VAL A 110 -2.72 -6.19 -14.39
C VAL A 110 -3.28 -5.62 -13.09
N TYR A 111 -2.56 -5.84 -12.01
CA TYR A 111 -2.96 -5.39 -10.69
C TYR A 111 -1.85 -4.58 -10.05
N ARG A 112 -2.23 -3.49 -9.36
CA ARG A 112 -1.36 -2.81 -8.41
C ARG A 112 -1.82 -3.14 -7.01
N TRP A 113 -0.91 -3.71 -6.24
CA TRP A 113 -1.15 -4.11 -4.85
C TRP A 113 -0.36 -3.21 -3.92
N THR A 114 -1.02 -2.57 -2.95
CA THR A 114 -0.38 -1.72 -1.95
C THR A 114 -0.43 -2.43 -0.61
N ALA A 115 0.71 -2.53 0.07
CA ALA A 115 0.89 -3.24 1.34
C ALA A 115 1.62 -2.36 2.37
N ALA A 116 1.41 -2.59 3.65
CA ALA A 116 2.09 -1.90 4.74
C ALA A 116 3.49 -2.49 4.99
N ASP A 117 3.61 -3.81 4.90
CA ASP A 117 4.84 -4.57 5.12
C ASP A 117 5.39 -5.20 3.83
N PRO A 118 6.70 -5.56 3.78
CA PRO A 118 7.32 -6.14 2.60
C PRO A 118 6.80 -7.54 2.30
N SER A 119 5.88 -7.65 1.34
CA SER A 119 5.19 -8.90 0.98
C SER A 119 5.67 -9.53 -0.33
N LEU A 120 6.70 -8.98 -1.01
CA LEU A 120 7.19 -9.46 -2.31
C LEU A 120 7.49 -10.97 -2.32
N ARG A 121 8.20 -11.44 -1.29
CA ARG A 121 8.57 -12.87 -1.16
C ARG A 121 7.33 -13.75 -1.07
N TRP A 122 6.34 -13.35 -0.28
CA TRP A 122 5.08 -14.08 -0.10
C TRP A 122 4.32 -14.19 -1.43
N PHE A 123 4.22 -13.09 -2.18
CA PHE A 123 3.55 -13.10 -3.47
C PHE A 123 4.28 -13.98 -4.50
N ARG A 124 5.60 -13.88 -4.59
CA ARG A 124 6.40 -14.72 -5.49
C ARG A 124 6.32 -16.21 -5.12
N GLN A 125 6.32 -16.54 -3.84
CA GLN A 125 6.18 -17.91 -3.37
C GLN A 125 4.80 -18.50 -3.74
N ASN A 126 3.74 -17.74 -3.59
CA ASN A 126 2.39 -18.16 -3.97
C ASN A 126 2.20 -18.22 -5.50
N GLY A 127 3.02 -17.51 -6.27
CA GLY A 127 3.05 -17.51 -7.74
C GLY A 127 3.93 -18.59 -8.36
N LEU A 128 4.55 -19.48 -7.59
CA LEU A 128 5.36 -20.57 -8.13
C LEU A 128 4.55 -21.43 -9.10
N ASN A 129 5.14 -21.73 -10.26
CA ASN A 129 4.50 -22.48 -11.37
C ASN A 129 3.31 -21.76 -12.02
N MET A 130 3.22 -20.45 -11.92
CA MET A 130 2.27 -19.60 -12.61
C MET A 130 2.98 -18.71 -13.64
N ASP A 131 2.28 -18.37 -14.72
CA ASP A 131 2.73 -17.35 -15.70
C ASP A 131 2.40 -15.96 -15.14
N VAL A 132 3.23 -15.52 -14.21
CA VAL A 132 3.03 -14.25 -13.48
C VAL A 132 4.37 -13.60 -13.14
N GLN A 133 4.41 -12.27 -13.24
CA GLN A 133 5.49 -11.43 -12.75
C GLN A 133 5.00 -10.59 -11.57
N VAL A 134 5.86 -10.45 -10.56
CA VAL A 134 5.63 -9.60 -9.39
C VAL A 134 6.84 -8.69 -9.23
N GLU A 135 6.62 -7.41 -9.45
CA GLU A 135 7.63 -6.35 -9.36
C GLU A 135 7.31 -5.41 -8.19
N ASP A 136 8.34 -4.89 -7.52
CA ASP A 136 8.26 -3.87 -6.47
C ASP A 136 8.67 -2.53 -7.06
#